data_b0dad5f92ecbcb9acf1a74e1fcee5d55
#
_entry.id   b0dad5f92ecbcb9acf1a74e1fcee5d55
#
_cell.length_a   1.000
_cell.length_b   1.000
_cell.length_c   1.000
_cell.angle_alpha   90.00
_cell.angle_beta   90.00
_cell.angle_gamma   90.00
#
_symmetry.space_group_name_H-M   'P 1'
#
loop_
_entity.id
_entity.type
_entity.pdbx_description
1 polymer ?
#
loop_
_entity_poly.entity_id
_entity_poly.type
_entity_poly.pdbx_seq_one_letter_code
_entity_poly.pdbx_strand_id
1 'polypeptide(L)'
;MKNVITLASLFAAGFLLPTPLMAQDGGASNKAVAVAGTPVQTATREEPKWSDDEAKAIGAMLAGSWKTTALVQAAGGASTDIMLGLAPVYVAGMDNTIYVEMMRGDGLNRPYRHLIWRLSKVKGVWHVQSHEFRRSKGLIPSAVGLWAAPGVFPVLSADDLVATMDIPLKAEGGKYSGSTPVPYATSVGGAVEMTSAITLAADRIEVADRGFDASGKQVWGPAEGQSYAFAKADLGVKGVVNSNGLATVTYPTELTGPESKDGDLISVHYIGYLENGTIFDSSYERNQPFQYAKGSKLIEGWTLAMADARAGMKRRVIIPSALGYGERGSRGKVPPFATLIFDLEVL
;
A
#
# COMPACT_ATOMS: atom_id res chain seq x y z
N MET A 1 22.88 25.53 -5.81
CA MET A 1 23.45 24.29 -5.28
C MET A 1 22.30 23.52 -4.71
N LYS A 2 21.94 22.38 -5.32
CA LYS A 2 20.83 21.52 -4.84
C LYS A 2 21.32 20.80 -3.59
N ASN A 3 20.62 20.98 -2.46
CA ASN A 3 20.93 20.29 -1.23
C ASN A 3 20.61 18.78 -1.44
N VAL A 4 21.65 17.97 -1.45
CA VAL A 4 21.53 16.50 -1.46
C VAL A 4 21.55 16.04 0.00
N ILE A 5 20.49 15.43 0.45
CA ILE A 5 20.39 14.86 1.81
C ILE A 5 20.79 13.37 1.73
N THR A 6 21.81 13.00 2.47
CA THR A 6 22.33 11.62 2.46
C THR A 6 21.49 10.70 3.34
N LEU A 7 20.92 9.65 2.76
CA LEU A 7 20.17 8.60 3.42
C LEU A 7 21.04 7.36 3.58
N ALA A 8 21.59 7.15 4.74
CA ALA A 8 22.06 5.81 5.10
C ALA A 8 20.84 5.05 5.69
N SER A 9 20.18 4.23 4.86
CA SER A 9 19.34 3.11 5.30
C SER A 9 17.94 3.32 5.91
N LEU A 10 17.09 4.21 5.40
CA LEU A 10 15.63 3.96 5.51
C LEU A 10 15.21 2.67 4.73
N PHE A 11 16.18 1.98 4.16
CA PHE A 11 16.02 1.00 3.09
C PHE A 11 16.46 -0.43 3.40
N ALA A 12 16.92 -0.70 4.62
CA ALA A 12 17.30 -2.07 4.97
C ALA A 12 16.12 -2.99 5.33
N ALA A 13 14.89 -2.48 5.38
CA ALA A 13 13.69 -3.32 5.32
C ALA A 13 13.16 -3.35 3.88
N GLY A 14 14.05 -3.51 2.90
CA GLY A 14 13.68 -3.96 1.58
C GLY A 14 13.09 -5.35 1.73
N PHE A 15 11.76 -5.46 1.76
CA PHE A 15 11.14 -6.68 1.34
C PHE A 15 11.59 -6.91 -0.11
N LEU A 16 12.63 -7.70 -0.28
CA LEU A 16 12.70 -8.61 -1.38
C LEU A 16 11.35 -9.34 -1.36
N LEU A 17 10.47 -9.04 -2.32
CA LEU A 17 9.54 -10.08 -2.74
C LEU A 17 10.40 -11.33 -2.85
N PRO A 18 9.98 -12.49 -2.32
CA PRO A 18 10.80 -13.67 -2.40
C PRO A 18 11.19 -13.81 -3.87
N THR A 19 12.48 -13.72 -4.16
CA THR A 19 13.03 -14.35 -5.35
C THR A 19 12.46 -15.75 -5.36
N PRO A 20 11.97 -16.28 -6.48
CA PRO A 20 11.43 -17.62 -6.50
C PRO A 20 12.49 -18.54 -5.92
N LEU A 21 12.23 -19.04 -4.72
CA LEU A 21 13.04 -20.07 -4.11
C LEU A 21 12.88 -21.28 -5.01
N MET A 22 13.94 -21.63 -5.72
CA MET A 22 14.01 -22.87 -6.47
C MET A 22 13.55 -23.98 -5.54
N ALA A 23 12.48 -24.66 -5.92
CA ALA A 23 11.93 -25.78 -5.19
C ALA A 23 13.03 -26.83 -5.00
N GLN A 24 13.44 -27.05 -3.75
CA GLN A 24 14.02 -28.32 -3.36
C GLN A 24 12.87 -29.25 -2.99
N ASP A 25 12.80 -30.37 -3.70
CA ASP A 25 11.88 -31.48 -3.47
C ASP A 25 11.97 -31.94 -2.02
N GLY A 26 10.88 -31.76 -1.30
CA GLY A 26 10.67 -32.29 0.03
C GLY A 26 9.19 -32.50 0.23
N GLY A 27 8.66 -33.70 -0.09
CA GLY A 27 7.28 -34.07 0.04
C GLY A 27 6.76 -33.91 1.46
N ALA A 28 5.88 -32.94 1.64
CA ALA A 28 4.97 -32.86 2.76
C ALA A 28 3.58 -32.54 2.23
N SER A 29 2.72 -33.56 2.31
CA SER A 29 1.29 -33.49 2.02
C SER A 29 0.62 -32.44 2.91
N ASN A 30 0.42 -31.22 2.42
CA ASN A 30 -0.45 -30.23 3.04
C ASN A 30 -1.91 -30.60 2.73
N LYS A 31 -2.56 -31.26 3.66
CA LYS A 31 -4.02 -31.33 3.68
C LYS A 31 -4.56 -29.92 3.81
N ALA A 32 -5.17 -29.42 2.73
CA ALA A 32 -5.96 -28.21 2.76
C ALA A 32 -7.08 -28.37 3.80
N VAL A 33 -6.98 -27.63 4.89
CA VAL A 33 -8.09 -27.46 5.83
C VAL A 33 -9.08 -26.55 5.11
N ALA A 34 -10.19 -27.12 4.64
CA ALA A 34 -11.32 -26.36 4.15
C ALA A 34 -11.91 -25.57 5.32
N VAL A 35 -11.54 -24.30 5.45
CA VAL A 35 -12.27 -23.37 6.30
C VAL A 35 -13.59 -23.11 5.58
N ALA A 36 -14.70 -23.60 6.16
CA ALA A 36 -16.03 -23.27 5.71
C ALA A 36 -16.22 -21.75 5.77
N GLY A 37 -16.08 -21.10 4.63
CA GLY A 37 -16.25 -19.65 4.50
C GLY A 37 -17.73 -19.30 4.69
N THR A 38 -18.03 -18.53 5.71
CA THR A 38 -19.27 -17.76 5.77
C THR A 38 -19.37 -16.95 4.45
N PRO A 39 -20.54 -16.90 3.79
CA PRO A 39 -20.68 -16.10 2.58
C PRO A 39 -20.28 -14.66 2.90
N VAL A 40 -19.20 -14.21 2.31
CA VAL A 40 -18.85 -12.79 2.33
C VAL A 40 -19.84 -12.13 1.39
N GLN A 41 -20.97 -11.68 1.96
CA GLN A 41 -21.80 -10.66 1.31
C GLN A 41 -20.82 -9.57 0.87
N THR A 42 -21.05 -8.98 -0.31
CA THR A 42 -20.45 -7.69 -0.69
C THR A 42 -20.74 -6.73 0.45
N ALA A 43 -19.87 -6.73 1.45
CA ALA A 43 -20.01 -5.87 2.60
C ALA A 43 -19.95 -4.46 2.03
N THR A 44 -21.02 -3.71 2.21
CA THR A 44 -21.01 -2.27 2.02
C THR A 44 -19.84 -1.78 2.85
N ARG A 45 -18.75 -1.35 2.21
CA ARG A 45 -17.55 -0.95 2.92
C ARG A 45 -17.90 0.27 3.74
N GLU A 46 -17.65 0.20 5.03
CA GLU A 46 -17.99 1.28 5.94
C GLU A 46 -17.09 2.49 5.64
N GLU A 47 -17.67 3.67 5.77
CA GLU A 47 -16.93 4.93 5.69
C GLU A 47 -16.00 5.08 6.90
N PRO A 48 -14.86 5.80 6.77
CA PRO A 48 -13.97 6.10 7.88
C PRO A 48 -14.73 6.74 9.05
N LYS A 49 -14.52 6.25 10.26
CA LYS A 49 -15.15 6.81 11.47
C LYS A 49 -14.26 7.90 12.05
N TRP A 50 -14.89 9.01 12.42
CA TRP A 50 -14.22 10.17 13.02
C TRP A 50 -14.80 10.45 14.40
N SER A 51 -13.91 10.67 15.37
CA SER A 51 -14.31 10.98 16.75
C SER A 51 -14.93 12.38 16.87
N ASP A 52 -14.47 13.31 16.06
CA ASP A 52 -14.91 14.70 16.02
C ASP A 52 -14.55 15.37 14.69
N ASP A 53 -15.05 16.61 14.49
CA ASP A 53 -14.83 17.38 13.25
C ASP A 53 -13.35 17.79 13.07
N GLU A 54 -12.59 17.97 14.15
CA GLU A 54 -11.17 18.31 14.08
C GLU A 54 -10.37 17.12 13.54
N ALA A 55 -10.64 15.89 14.03
CA ALA A 55 -10.03 14.68 13.50
C ALA A 55 -10.33 14.49 12.02
N LYS A 56 -11.60 14.71 11.61
CA LYS A 56 -12.02 14.65 10.21
C LYS A 56 -11.29 15.68 9.35
N ALA A 57 -11.12 16.90 9.85
CA ALA A 57 -10.41 17.97 9.15
C ALA A 57 -8.92 17.63 8.98
N ILE A 58 -8.25 17.08 10.01
CA ILE A 58 -6.87 16.60 9.90
C ILE A 58 -6.77 15.47 8.87
N GLY A 59 -7.68 14.51 8.92
CA GLY A 59 -7.72 13.41 7.93
C GLY A 59 -7.88 13.89 6.50
N ALA A 60 -8.79 14.85 6.26
CA ALA A 60 -8.99 15.47 4.95
C ALA A 60 -7.76 16.28 4.49
N MET A 61 -7.10 16.98 5.41
CA MET A 61 -5.87 17.73 5.15
C MET A 61 -4.75 16.80 4.66
N LEU A 62 -4.60 15.63 5.27
CA LEU A 62 -3.55 14.67 4.96
C LEU A 62 -3.84 13.83 3.70
N ALA A 63 -5.12 13.62 3.38
CA ALA A 63 -5.52 12.78 2.27
C ALA A 63 -4.94 13.23 0.93
N GLY A 64 -4.59 12.25 0.09
CA GLY A 64 -4.03 12.45 -1.24
C GLY A 64 -2.59 11.98 -1.35
N SER A 65 -1.88 12.50 -2.34
CA SER A 65 -0.52 12.10 -2.63
C SER A 65 0.48 13.24 -2.41
N TRP A 66 1.68 12.84 -2.03
CA TRP A 66 2.76 13.72 -1.61
C TRP A 66 4.09 13.24 -2.17
N LYS A 67 4.99 14.16 -2.45
CA LYS A 67 6.32 13.88 -2.97
C LYS A 67 7.36 14.70 -2.23
N THR A 68 8.55 14.15 -2.03
CA THR A 68 9.67 14.90 -1.43
C THR A 68 10.02 16.13 -2.26
N THR A 69 10.27 17.25 -1.59
CA THR A 69 10.66 18.53 -2.24
C THR A 69 12.11 18.54 -2.72
N ALA A 70 12.90 17.55 -2.30
CA ALA A 70 14.28 17.34 -2.73
C ALA A 70 14.53 15.85 -2.87
N LEU A 71 15.45 15.47 -3.76
CA LEU A 71 15.88 14.09 -3.92
C LEU A 71 16.52 13.58 -2.64
N VAL A 72 16.19 12.36 -2.29
CA VAL A 72 16.70 11.63 -1.15
C VAL A 72 17.73 10.64 -1.63
N GLN A 73 18.94 10.67 -1.04
CA GLN A 73 19.99 9.72 -1.40
C GLN A 73 19.70 8.36 -0.75
N ALA A 74 19.52 7.34 -1.57
CA ALA A 74 19.34 5.97 -1.11
C ALA A 74 20.69 5.33 -0.69
N ALA A 75 20.61 4.30 0.15
CA ALA A 75 21.76 3.44 0.39
C ALA A 75 22.22 2.83 -0.94
N GLY A 76 23.51 3.01 -1.30
CA GLY A 76 24.05 2.61 -2.61
C GLY A 76 24.26 3.76 -3.61
N GLY A 77 23.96 5.00 -3.21
CA GLY A 77 24.38 6.21 -3.94
C GLY A 77 23.39 6.76 -4.96
N ALA A 78 22.33 6.03 -5.32
CA ALA A 78 21.29 6.57 -6.20
C ALA A 78 20.37 7.53 -5.43
N SER A 79 20.07 8.68 -6.03
CA SER A 79 19.10 9.62 -5.47
C SER A 79 17.70 9.33 -6.05
N THR A 80 16.69 9.33 -5.19
CA THR A 80 15.29 9.09 -5.59
C THR A 80 14.34 10.04 -4.88
N ASP A 81 13.17 10.24 -5.47
CA ASP A 81 12.04 10.82 -4.75
C ASP A 81 11.41 9.76 -3.84
N ILE A 82 10.95 10.18 -2.67
CA ILE A 82 10.01 9.42 -1.85
C ILE A 82 8.63 10.00 -2.05
N MET A 83 7.64 9.13 -2.14
CA MET A 83 6.24 9.50 -2.31
C MET A 83 5.39 8.87 -1.23
N LEU A 84 4.34 9.59 -0.83
CA LEU A 84 3.34 9.11 0.10
C LEU A 84 1.98 9.09 -0.60
N GLY A 85 1.22 8.04 -0.35
CA GLY A 85 -0.20 7.98 -0.62
C GLY A 85 -0.94 7.84 0.71
N LEU A 86 -1.85 8.77 1.00
CA LEU A 86 -2.61 8.79 2.25
C LEU A 86 -4.11 8.82 1.95
N ALA A 87 -4.86 7.95 2.61
CA ALA A 87 -6.32 7.97 2.52
C ALA A 87 -6.97 7.60 3.87
N PRO A 88 -8.01 8.31 4.28
CA PRO A 88 -8.89 7.83 5.33
C PRO A 88 -9.46 6.46 4.97
N VAL A 89 -9.42 5.54 5.93
CA VAL A 89 -9.92 4.17 5.76
C VAL A 89 -10.69 3.72 6.99
N TYR A 90 -11.61 2.78 6.82
CA TYR A 90 -12.30 2.15 7.93
C TYR A 90 -11.46 1.02 8.53
N VAL A 91 -11.31 1.01 9.85
CA VAL A 91 -10.76 -0.10 10.62
C VAL A 91 -11.71 -0.41 11.76
N ALA A 92 -12.24 -1.64 11.82
CA ALA A 92 -13.18 -2.04 12.85
C ALA A 92 -12.56 -1.91 14.26
N GLY A 93 -13.26 -1.22 15.16
CA GLY A 93 -12.79 -0.96 16.51
C GLY A 93 -11.79 0.21 16.64
N MET A 94 -11.54 0.96 15.57
CA MET A 94 -10.66 2.13 15.58
C MET A 94 -11.31 3.30 14.83
N ASP A 95 -11.26 4.50 15.44
CA ASP A 95 -11.65 5.73 14.79
C ASP A 95 -10.42 6.50 14.30
N ASN A 96 -10.62 7.48 13.40
CA ASN A 96 -9.62 8.43 12.92
C ASN A 96 -8.43 7.74 12.22
N THR A 97 -8.68 6.73 11.42
CA THR A 97 -7.65 5.92 10.77
C THR A 97 -7.35 6.39 9.36
N ILE A 98 -6.06 6.48 9.04
CA ILE A 98 -5.53 6.89 7.74
C ILE A 98 -4.54 5.83 7.28
N TYR A 99 -4.80 5.23 6.13
CA TYR A 99 -3.81 4.38 5.47
C TYR A 99 -2.69 5.23 4.91
N VAL A 100 -1.46 4.80 5.13
CA VAL A 100 -0.24 5.44 4.64
C VAL A 100 0.58 4.43 3.85
N GLU A 101 0.90 4.77 2.63
CA GLU A 101 1.74 4.00 1.74
C GLU A 101 2.95 4.82 1.34
N MET A 102 4.15 4.25 1.47
CA MET A 102 5.41 4.90 1.13
C MET A 102 6.04 4.21 -0.07
N MET A 103 6.35 5.00 -1.09
CA MET A 103 6.83 4.53 -2.39
C MET A 103 8.11 5.27 -2.79
N ARG A 104 8.87 4.68 -3.73
CA ARG A 104 9.96 5.34 -4.45
C ARG A 104 9.50 5.78 -5.83
N GLY A 105 10.17 6.77 -6.41
CA GLY A 105 9.82 7.31 -7.72
C GLY A 105 9.87 6.31 -8.87
N ASP A 106 10.67 5.26 -8.72
CA ASP A 106 10.84 4.18 -9.71
C ASP A 106 9.88 2.98 -9.49
N GLY A 107 9.05 3.02 -8.45
CA GLY A 107 8.23 1.87 -8.07
C GLY A 107 6.92 2.22 -7.37
N LEU A 108 6.07 3.07 -7.98
CA LEU A 108 4.79 3.46 -7.39
C LEU A 108 3.84 2.28 -7.13
N ASN A 109 3.97 1.20 -7.88
CA ASN A 109 3.22 -0.05 -7.68
C ASN A 109 3.93 -1.04 -6.73
N ARG A 110 5.06 -0.65 -6.14
CA ARG A 110 5.88 -1.46 -5.23
C ARG A 110 6.25 -0.67 -3.99
N PRO A 111 5.27 -0.33 -3.14
CA PRO A 111 5.55 0.40 -1.93
C PRO A 111 6.45 -0.42 -1.00
N TYR A 112 7.34 0.26 -0.31
CA TYR A 112 8.25 -0.37 0.63
C TYR A 112 7.75 -0.34 2.08
N ARG A 113 6.74 0.48 2.38
CA ARG A 113 6.13 0.56 3.72
C ARG A 113 4.64 0.82 3.63
N HIS A 114 3.88 0.15 4.48
CA HIS A 114 2.44 0.28 4.66
C HIS A 114 2.15 0.39 6.14
N LEU A 115 1.31 1.32 6.53
CA LEU A 115 0.89 1.45 7.91
C LEU A 115 -0.46 2.17 8.01
N ILE A 116 -1.07 2.07 9.17
CA ILE A 116 -2.23 2.87 9.55
C ILE A 116 -1.76 3.90 10.58
N TRP A 117 -1.97 5.17 10.29
CA TRP A 117 -1.95 6.22 11.30
C TRP A 117 -3.33 6.32 11.94
N ARG A 118 -3.34 6.30 13.27
CA ARG A 118 -4.52 6.62 14.05
C ARG A 118 -4.31 7.96 14.72
N LEU A 119 -5.22 8.91 14.48
CA LEU A 119 -5.27 10.16 15.24
C LEU A 119 -6.07 9.92 16.52
N SER A 120 -5.48 10.21 17.67
CA SER A 120 -6.16 10.06 18.96
C SER A 120 -5.94 11.30 19.82
N LYS A 121 -6.87 11.57 20.73
CA LYS A 121 -6.76 12.70 21.65
C LYS A 121 -6.62 12.19 23.07
N VAL A 122 -5.43 12.32 23.66
CA VAL A 122 -5.13 11.88 25.03
C VAL A 122 -4.98 13.10 25.92
N LYS A 123 -5.87 13.27 26.90
CA LYS A 123 -5.90 14.44 27.81
C LYS A 123 -5.86 15.78 27.05
N GLY A 124 -6.56 15.86 25.91
CA GLY A 124 -6.64 17.07 25.10
C GLY A 124 -5.47 17.29 24.13
N VAL A 125 -4.46 16.45 24.13
CA VAL A 125 -3.32 16.49 23.21
C VAL A 125 -3.56 15.50 22.07
N TRP A 126 -3.38 15.94 20.82
CA TRP A 126 -3.40 15.06 19.65
C TRP A 126 -2.18 14.15 19.63
N HIS A 127 -2.38 12.92 19.17
CA HIS A 127 -1.34 11.93 18.95
C HIS A 127 -1.48 11.35 17.56
N VAL A 128 -0.37 11.07 16.89
CA VAL A 128 -0.29 10.15 15.77
C VAL A 128 0.26 8.82 16.26
N GLN A 129 -0.60 7.81 16.27
CA GLN A 129 -0.20 6.44 16.59
C GLN A 129 0.00 5.66 15.29
N SER A 130 1.20 5.13 15.08
CA SER A 130 1.51 4.27 13.95
C SER A 130 1.18 2.82 14.27
N HIS A 131 0.53 2.13 13.33
CA HIS A 131 0.19 0.72 13.42
C HIS A 131 0.67 0.02 12.15
N GLU A 132 1.46 -1.01 12.29
CA GLU A 132 1.89 -1.87 11.17
C GLU A 132 0.96 -3.06 11.00
N PHE A 133 0.80 -3.53 9.77
CA PHE A 133 0.05 -4.74 9.47
C PHE A 133 0.73 -5.96 10.09
N ARG A 134 -0.04 -6.84 10.74
CA ARG A 134 0.49 -8.12 11.21
C ARG A 134 0.89 -8.97 10.02
N ARG A 135 2.16 -9.31 9.92
CA ARG A 135 2.71 -10.14 8.84
C ARG A 135 2.01 -11.50 8.71
N SER A 136 1.63 -12.10 9.85
CA SER A 136 0.91 -13.39 9.90
C SER A 136 -0.46 -13.37 9.24
N LYS A 137 -1.04 -12.19 8.97
CA LYS A 137 -2.36 -12.06 8.34
C LYS A 137 -2.30 -11.95 6.81
N GLY A 138 -1.13 -11.72 6.22
CA GLY A 138 -0.98 -11.67 4.76
C GLY A 138 -1.68 -10.51 4.04
N LEU A 139 -2.23 -9.54 4.75
CA LEU A 139 -3.13 -8.50 4.20
C LEU A 139 -2.43 -7.41 3.38
N ILE A 140 -1.11 -7.27 3.49
CA ILE A 140 -0.36 -6.21 2.82
C ILE A 140 -0.59 -6.18 1.30
N PRO A 141 -0.52 -7.32 0.56
CA PRO A 141 -0.74 -7.31 -0.88
C PRO A 141 -2.11 -6.77 -1.27
N SER A 142 -3.13 -6.96 -0.43
CA SER A 142 -4.50 -6.52 -0.72
C SER A 142 -4.71 -5.01 -0.59
N ALA A 143 -3.85 -4.31 0.17
CA ALA A 143 -3.96 -2.88 0.44
C ALA A 143 -3.18 -2.00 -0.54
N VAL A 144 -2.18 -2.55 -1.26
CA VAL A 144 -1.28 -1.79 -2.15
C VAL A 144 -2.06 -0.92 -3.15
N GLY A 145 -1.69 0.37 -3.25
CA GLY A 145 -2.27 1.33 -4.18
C GLY A 145 -3.65 1.86 -3.78
N LEU A 146 -4.29 1.29 -2.74
CA LEU A 146 -5.68 1.63 -2.42
C LEU A 146 -5.86 2.97 -1.72
N TRP A 147 -4.78 3.72 -1.44
CA TRP A 147 -4.90 5.14 -1.12
C TRP A 147 -5.54 5.95 -2.26
N ALA A 148 -5.38 5.48 -3.52
CA ALA A 148 -6.01 6.10 -4.71
C ALA A 148 -7.44 5.62 -4.95
N ALA A 149 -7.88 4.52 -4.31
CA ALA A 149 -9.22 3.95 -4.40
C ALA A 149 -9.73 3.47 -3.03
N PRO A 150 -9.82 4.34 -2.01
CA PRO A 150 -10.08 3.93 -0.62
C PRO A 150 -11.46 3.27 -0.44
N GLY A 151 -12.43 3.56 -1.31
CA GLY A 151 -13.76 2.94 -1.27
C GLY A 151 -13.77 1.42 -1.44
N VAL A 152 -12.65 0.80 -1.84
CA VAL A 152 -12.48 -0.67 -1.93
C VAL A 152 -11.36 -1.19 -1.03
N PHE A 153 -10.94 -0.40 -0.04
CA PHE A 153 -9.93 -0.82 0.93
C PHE A 153 -10.38 -2.08 1.68
N PRO A 154 -9.49 -3.07 1.95
CA PRO A 154 -9.89 -4.29 2.66
C PRO A 154 -10.46 -3.96 4.04
N VAL A 155 -11.43 -4.77 4.49
CA VAL A 155 -11.97 -4.63 5.84
C VAL A 155 -10.92 -5.09 6.84
N LEU A 156 -10.40 -4.16 7.61
CA LEU A 156 -9.44 -4.40 8.69
C LEU A 156 -10.11 -4.29 10.06
N SER A 157 -9.52 -4.95 11.03
CA SER A 157 -9.82 -4.78 12.45
C SER A 157 -8.55 -4.39 13.22
N ALA A 158 -8.70 -3.94 14.46
CA ALA A 158 -7.56 -3.66 15.33
C ALA A 158 -6.65 -4.90 15.52
N ASP A 159 -7.20 -6.12 15.43
CA ASP A 159 -6.44 -7.37 15.56
C ASP A 159 -5.53 -7.66 14.36
N ASP A 160 -5.73 -6.98 13.24
CA ASP A 160 -4.88 -7.09 12.05
C ASP A 160 -3.63 -6.21 12.13
N LEU A 161 -3.56 -5.38 13.18
CA LEU A 161 -2.57 -4.32 13.34
C LEU A 161 -1.73 -4.51 14.60
N VAL A 162 -0.55 -3.91 14.61
CA VAL A 162 0.35 -3.80 15.78
C VAL A 162 0.75 -2.35 15.95
N ALA A 163 0.45 -1.78 17.11
CA ALA A 163 0.92 -0.43 17.46
C ALA A 163 2.46 -0.43 17.54
N THR A 164 3.08 0.56 16.92
CA THR A 164 4.54 0.67 16.83
C THR A 164 5.07 1.96 17.45
N MET A 165 4.51 3.10 17.12
CA MET A 165 4.95 4.41 17.64
C MET A 165 3.77 5.25 18.06
N ASP A 166 4.00 6.14 19.03
CA ASP A 166 3.04 7.14 19.49
C ASP A 166 3.74 8.50 19.62
N ILE A 167 3.27 9.49 18.87
CA ILE A 167 3.86 10.83 18.81
C ILE A 167 2.82 11.83 19.29
N PRO A 168 3.01 12.45 20.47
CA PRO A 168 2.19 13.58 20.91
C PRO A 168 2.46 14.80 20.04
N LEU A 169 1.39 15.53 19.67
CA LEU A 169 1.44 16.65 18.74
C LEU A 169 1.08 17.95 19.45
N LYS A 170 1.91 18.97 19.29
CA LYS A 170 1.56 20.36 19.57
C LYS A 170 0.83 20.93 18.36
N ALA A 171 -0.37 21.45 18.58
CA ALA A 171 -1.13 22.18 17.55
C ALA A 171 -0.80 23.68 17.65
N GLU A 172 -0.41 24.29 16.54
CA GLU A 172 -0.11 25.71 16.47
C GLU A 172 -0.31 26.24 15.03
N GLY A 173 -1.20 27.22 14.86
CA GLY A 173 -1.41 27.88 13.57
C GLY A 173 -1.82 26.95 12.43
N GLY A 174 -2.64 25.91 12.71
CA GLY A 174 -3.05 24.91 11.71
C GLY A 174 -1.99 23.84 11.40
N LYS A 175 -0.89 23.82 12.14
CA LYS A 175 0.16 22.79 12.08
C LYS A 175 0.10 21.92 13.32
N TYR A 176 0.46 20.65 13.14
CA TYR A 176 0.57 19.67 14.20
C TYR A 176 1.99 19.10 14.16
N SER A 177 2.77 19.31 15.21
CA SER A 177 4.17 18.86 15.23
C SER A 177 4.52 18.16 16.53
N GLY A 178 5.38 17.15 16.46
CA GLY A 178 5.82 16.40 17.63
C GLY A 178 6.94 15.42 17.32
N SER A 179 7.40 14.78 18.36
CA SER A 179 8.41 13.72 18.27
C SER A 179 8.11 12.62 19.27
N THR A 180 8.70 11.45 19.02
CA THR A 180 8.63 10.32 19.96
C THR A 180 9.22 10.74 21.30
N PRO A 181 8.49 10.52 22.43
CA PRO A 181 8.95 10.94 23.76
C PRO A 181 10.17 10.15 24.24
N VAL A 182 10.35 8.92 23.74
CA VAL A 182 11.48 8.02 23.98
C VAL A 182 11.78 7.27 22.68
N PRO A 183 12.99 6.74 22.51
CA PRO A 183 13.29 5.86 21.39
C PRO A 183 12.44 4.59 21.43
N TYR A 184 12.07 4.08 20.25
CA TYR A 184 11.37 2.82 20.08
C TYR A 184 12.32 1.75 19.54
N ALA A 185 12.15 0.50 19.97
CA ALA A 185 12.94 -0.60 19.48
C ALA A 185 12.72 -0.83 17.99
N THR A 186 13.79 -1.10 17.25
CA THR A 186 13.74 -1.45 15.83
C THR A 186 14.86 -2.44 15.50
N SER A 187 14.73 -3.15 14.38
CA SER A 187 15.80 -4.01 13.83
C SER A 187 16.16 -3.60 12.40
N VAL A 188 15.76 -2.41 11.99
CA VAL A 188 15.91 -1.94 10.61
C VAL A 188 17.30 -1.34 10.41
N GLY A 189 18.00 -1.79 9.36
CA GLY A 189 19.21 -1.15 8.89
C GLY A 189 20.37 -1.08 9.88
N GLY A 190 20.48 -2.06 10.78
CA GLY A 190 21.52 -2.10 11.80
C GLY A 190 21.23 -1.26 13.05
N ALA A 191 20.05 -0.59 13.09
CA ALA A 191 19.61 0.10 14.29
C ALA A 191 19.01 -0.87 15.30
N VAL A 192 19.13 -0.55 16.59
CA VAL A 192 18.44 -1.23 17.69
C VAL A 192 17.31 -0.39 18.25
N GLU A 193 17.38 0.92 18.05
CA GLU A 193 16.34 1.87 18.45
C GLU A 193 16.17 2.96 17.40
N MET A 194 15.02 3.63 17.43
CA MET A 194 14.70 4.74 16.52
C MET A 194 13.91 5.84 17.20
N THR A 195 14.06 7.05 16.69
CA THR A 195 13.22 8.20 17.01
C THR A 195 12.49 8.67 15.75
N SER A 196 11.36 9.32 15.93
CA SER A 196 10.62 9.97 14.85
C SER A 196 10.19 11.37 15.27
N ALA A 197 10.31 12.31 14.36
CA ALA A 197 9.66 13.62 14.49
C ALA A 197 8.82 13.88 13.25
N ILE A 198 7.63 14.47 13.47
CA ILE A 198 6.66 14.70 12.39
C ILE A 198 6.11 16.13 12.49
N THR A 199 5.89 16.74 11.32
CA THR A 199 5.09 17.96 11.19
C THR A 199 4.03 17.72 10.11
N LEU A 200 2.78 18.00 10.43
CA LEU A 200 1.62 17.88 9.56
C LEU A 200 1.00 19.25 9.33
N ALA A 201 0.89 19.66 8.07
CA ALA A 201 0.23 20.88 7.65
C ALA A 201 -0.49 20.66 6.31
N ALA A 202 -1.34 21.58 5.91
CA ALA A 202 -2.16 21.45 4.70
C ALA A 202 -1.35 21.34 3.40
N ASP A 203 -0.20 21.96 3.36
CA ASP A 203 0.70 22.05 2.20
C ASP A 203 2.03 21.31 2.39
N ARG A 204 2.28 20.77 3.60
CA ARG A 204 3.58 20.18 3.95
C ARG A 204 3.47 19.07 4.97
N ILE A 205 4.12 17.96 4.70
CA ILE A 205 4.44 16.94 5.70
C ILE A 205 5.95 16.93 5.87
N GLU A 206 6.43 16.85 7.10
CA GLU A 206 7.85 16.61 7.39
C GLU A 206 7.97 15.38 8.27
N VAL A 207 8.95 14.53 7.96
CA VAL A 207 9.26 13.32 8.71
C VAL A 207 10.76 13.24 8.96
N ALA A 208 11.14 12.96 10.20
CA ALA A 208 12.53 12.76 10.58
C ALA A 208 12.68 11.48 11.40
N ASP A 209 12.56 10.34 10.72
CA ASP A 209 12.84 9.03 11.30
C ASP A 209 14.36 8.81 11.34
N ARG A 210 14.92 8.49 12.51
CA ARG A 210 16.35 8.22 12.72
C ARG A 210 16.54 6.93 13.47
N GLY A 211 17.45 6.08 13.00
CA GLY A 211 17.82 4.85 13.67
C GLY A 211 19.22 4.91 14.24
N PHE A 212 19.39 4.33 15.42
CA PHE A 212 20.64 4.32 16.17
C PHE A 212 21.05 2.88 16.49
N ASP A 213 22.36 2.59 16.38
CA ASP A 213 22.91 1.31 16.77
C ASP A 213 23.09 1.19 18.31
N ALA A 214 23.56 0.05 18.78
CA ALA A 214 23.77 -0.22 20.20
C ALA A 214 24.80 0.71 20.86
N SER A 215 25.61 1.44 20.09
CA SER A 215 26.54 2.45 20.60
C SER A 215 25.94 3.85 20.66
N GLY A 216 24.69 4.02 20.21
CA GLY A 216 24.01 5.31 20.10
C GLY A 216 24.39 6.10 18.85
N LYS A 217 25.13 5.50 17.91
CA LYS A 217 25.48 6.14 16.64
C LYS A 217 24.32 6.05 15.66
N GLN A 218 23.97 7.18 15.04
CA GLN A 218 22.97 7.19 13.97
C GLN A 218 23.47 6.39 12.76
N VAL A 219 22.71 5.37 12.37
CA VAL A 219 23.01 4.48 11.23
C VAL A 219 22.13 4.75 10.01
N TRP A 220 21.01 5.41 10.20
CA TRP A 220 20.14 5.86 9.09
C TRP A 220 19.23 7.03 9.50
N GLY A 221 18.62 7.63 8.50
CA GLY A 221 17.72 8.79 8.64
C GLY A 221 18.38 10.11 8.25
N PRO A 222 17.62 11.22 8.24
CA PRO A 222 18.16 12.54 7.98
C PRO A 222 19.13 12.98 9.07
N ALA A 223 20.12 13.80 8.75
CA ALA A 223 21.02 14.38 9.73
C ALA A 223 20.25 15.13 10.84
N GLU A 224 20.90 15.33 11.97
CA GLU A 224 20.31 16.09 13.07
C GLU A 224 19.87 17.48 12.59
N GLY A 225 18.69 17.93 13.02
CA GLY A 225 18.07 19.18 12.59
C GLY A 225 17.47 19.16 11.18
N GLN A 226 17.57 18.06 10.44
CA GLN A 226 16.98 17.89 9.11
C GLN A 226 15.75 17.01 9.13
N SER A 227 14.88 17.15 8.12
CA SER A 227 13.71 16.31 7.87
C SER A 227 13.51 16.04 6.39
N TYR A 228 12.81 14.97 6.05
CA TYR A 228 12.26 14.80 4.70
C TYR A 228 10.98 15.62 4.61
N ALA A 229 10.99 16.58 3.72
CA ALA A 229 9.86 17.46 3.49
C ALA A 229 9.10 17.03 2.24
N PHE A 230 7.79 16.84 2.38
CA PHE A 230 6.88 16.46 1.32
C PHE A 230 5.92 17.61 1.03
N ALA A 231 5.66 17.87 -0.24
CA ALA A 231 4.59 18.74 -0.71
C ALA A 231 3.52 17.89 -1.43
N LYS A 232 2.27 18.38 -1.46
CA LYS A 232 1.22 17.74 -2.27
C LYS A 232 1.66 17.68 -3.72
N ALA A 233 1.47 16.52 -4.35
CA ALA A 233 1.85 16.28 -5.73
C ALA A 233 0.89 15.29 -6.39
N ASP A 234 0.53 15.53 -7.64
CA ASP A 234 -0.11 14.52 -8.46
C ASP A 234 0.94 13.49 -8.89
N LEU A 235 0.81 12.27 -8.43
CA LEU A 235 1.68 11.16 -8.79
C LEU A 235 1.26 10.46 -10.10
N GLY A 236 0.18 10.92 -10.75
CA GLY A 236 -0.36 10.31 -11.96
C GLY A 236 -1.03 8.94 -11.71
N VAL A 237 -1.16 8.50 -10.46
CA VAL A 237 -1.88 7.27 -10.10
C VAL A 237 -3.37 7.53 -10.14
N LYS A 238 -4.10 6.74 -10.92
CA LYS A 238 -5.55 6.92 -11.13
C LYS A 238 -6.32 5.77 -10.50
N GLY A 239 -7.04 6.06 -9.42
CA GLY A 239 -8.01 5.15 -8.81
C GLY A 239 -9.42 5.41 -9.32
N VAL A 240 -10.13 4.37 -9.72
CA VAL A 240 -11.53 4.42 -10.15
C VAL A 240 -12.30 3.32 -9.46
N VAL A 241 -13.44 3.66 -8.88
CA VAL A 241 -14.38 2.69 -8.30
C VAL A 241 -15.71 2.85 -9.04
N ASN A 242 -16.14 1.81 -9.73
CA ASN A 242 -17.38 1.79 -10.49
C ASN A 242 -18.58 1.42 -9.60
N SER A 243 -19.79 1.79 -10.02
CA SER A 243 -21.03 1.49 -9.29
C SER A 243 -21.31 -0.01 -9.11
N ASN A 244 -20.72 -0.88 -9.96
CA ASN A 244 -20.80 -2.35 -9.84
C ASN A 244 -19.73 -2.94 -8.91
N GLY A 245 -18.95 -2.08 -8.22
CA GLY A 245 -17.90 -2.48 -7.28
C GLY A 245 -16.57 -2.86 -7.92
N LEU A 246 -16.44 -2.88 -9.26
CA LEU A 246 -15.15 -3.03 -9.91
C LEU A 246 -14.28 -1.80 -9.61
N ALA A 247 -13.07 -2.02 -9.15
CA ALA A 247 -12.11 -0.93 -8.96
C ALA A 247 -10.81 -1.18 -9.71
N THR A 248 -10.20 -0.09 -10.17
CA THR A 248 -8.88 -0.11 -10.82
C THR A 248 -7.99 0.97 -10.22
N VAL A 249 -6.71 0.65 -10.07
CA VAL A 249 -5.64 1.60 -9.78
C VAL A 249 -4.62 1.50 -10.91
N THR A 250 -4.55 2.52 -11.75
CA THR A 250 -3.62 2.57 -12.88
C THR A 250 -2.44 3.45 -12.51
N TYR A 251 -1.25 2.89 -12.67
CA TYR A 251 0.01 3.57 -12.37
C TYR A 251 0.55 4.31 -13.59
N PRO A 252 1.21 5.46 -13.43
CA PRO A 252 1.86 6.14 -14.53
C PRO A 252 3.02 5.28 -15.05
N THR A 253 2.96 4.95 -16.32
CA THR A 253 3.98 4.20 -17.03
C THR A 253 4.12 4.75 -18.43
N GLU A 254 5.24 4.48 -19.08
CA GLU A 254 5.38 4.74 -20.50
C GLU A 254 4.52 3.75 -21.27
N LEU A 255 3.46 4.25 -21.89
CA LEU A 255 2.58 3.45 -22.72
C LEU A 255 3.12 3.45 -24.17
N THR A 256 3.23 2.25 -24.75
CA THR A 256 3.67 2.09 -26.12
C THR A 256 2.53 1.59 -27.00
N GLY A 257 2.42 2.14 -28.20
CA GLY A 257 1.38 1.76 -29.15
C GLY A 257 -0.03 2.29 -28.86
N PRO A 258 -0.98 1.97 -29.71
CA PRO A 258 -2.38 2.36 -29.59
C PRO A 258 -3.09 1.52 -28.54
N GLU A 259 -4.29 1.93 -28.17
CA GLU A 259 -5.24 1.12 -27.40
C GLU A 259 -5.61 -0.14 -28.21
N SER A 260 -5.62 -1.28 -27.55
CA SER A 260 -5.95 -2.56 -28.18
C SER A 260 -7.43 -2.58 -28.63
N LYS A 261 -7.69 -3.25 -29.75
CA LYS A 261 -9.03 -3.45 -30.34
C LYS A 261 -9.47 -4.90 -30.18
N ASP A 262 -10.75 -5.16 -30.35
CA ASP A 262 -11.27 -6.53 -30.37
C ASP A 262 -10.58 -7.37 -31.42
N GLY A 263 -10.14 -8.56 -31.01
CA GLY A 263 -9.34 -9.48 -31.82
C GLY A 263 -7.82 -9.32 -31.66
N ASP A 264 -7.32 -8.19 -31.12
CA ASP A 264 -5.89 -8.01 -30.88
C ASP A 264 -5.40 -9.01 -29.82
N LEU A 265 -4.21 -9.56 -30.04
CA LEU A 265 -3.56 -10.43 -29.05
C LEU A 265 -2.97 -9.57 -27.92
N ILE A 266 -3.48 -9.74 -26.70
CA ILE A 266 -2.96 -9.11 -25.51
C ILE A 266 -2.08 -10.11 -24.75
N SER A 267 -0.88 -9.68 -24.37
CA SER A 267 0.06 -10.44 -23.55
C SER A 267 0.21 -9.74 -22.20
N VAL A 268 -0.03 -10.44 -21.08
CA VAL A 268 -0.06 -9.87 -19.75
C VAL A 268 0.71 -10.72 -18.75
N HIS A 269 1.59 -10.08 -17.99
CA HIS A 269 2.03 -10.65 -16.73
C HIS A 269 1.06 -10.25 -15.61
N TYR A 270 0.76 -11.19 -14.72
CA TYR A 270 -0.14 -10.92 -13.59
C TYR A 270 0.17 -11.77 -12.36
N ILE A 271 -0.27 -11.25 -11.23
CA ILE A 271 -0.41 -11.99 -9.97
C ILE A 271 -1.85 -11.79 -9.49
N GLY A 272 -2.53 -12.90 -9.19
CA GLY A 272 -3.89 -12.89 -8.64
C GLY A 272 -3.89 -13.25 -7.16
N TYR A 273 -4.53 -12.39 -6.33
CA TYR A 273 -4.65 -12.54 -4.87
C TYR A 273 -6.11 -12.66 -4.46
N LEU A 274 -6.34 -13.36 -3.36
CA LEU A 274 -7.54 -13.21 -2.54
C LEU A 274 -7.40 -12.03 -1.57
N GLU A 275 -8.48 -11.55 -0.97
CA GLU A 275 -8.45 -10.43 -0.01
C GLU A 275 -7.53 -10.70 1.20
N ASN A 276 -7.33 -11.94 1.57
CA ASN A 276 -6.40 -12.34 2.63
C ASN A 276 -4.93 -12.41 2.17
N GLY A 277 -4.63 -11.94 0.95
CA GLY A 277 -3.29 -11.93 0.38
C GLY A 277 -2.79 -13.27 -0.18
N THR A 278 -3.61 -14.32 -0.13
CA THR A 278 -3.24 -15.61 -0.72
C THR A 278 -3.17 -15.51 -2.24
N ILE A 279 -2.02 -15.84 -2.83
CA ILE A 279 -1.87 -15.94 -4.29
C ILE A 279 -2.63 -17.19 -4.77
N PHE A 280 -3.60 -16.99 -5.66
CA PHE A 280 -4.34 -18.12 -6.26
C PHE A 280 -3.87 -18.44 -7.68
N ASP A 281 -3.23 -17.46 -8.36
CA ASP A 281 -2.67 -17.67 -9.69
C ASP A 281 -1.59 -16.61 -9.99
N SER A 282 -0.57 -17.00 -10.79
CA SER A 282 0.51 -16.09 -11.19
C SER A 282 1.11 -16.55 -12.52
N SER A 283 1.23 -15.63 -13.48
CA SER A 283 1.95 -15.86 -14.72
C SER A 283 3.46 -15.93 -14.51
N TYR A 284 3.97 -15.28 -13.47
CA TYR A 284 5.39 -15.30 -13.13
C TYR A 284 5.84 -16.68 -12.61
N GLU A 285 4.98 -17.39 -11.84
CA GLU A 285 5.28 -18.76 -11.39
C GLU A 285 5.41 -19.75 -12.55
N ARG A 286 4.66 -19.49 -13.62
CA ARG A 286 4.75 -20.29 -14.85
C ARG A 286 5.85 -19.83 -15.78
N ASN A 287 6.52 -18.72 -15.47
CA ASN A 287 7.50 -18.04 -16.34
C ASN A 287 6.97 -17.82 -17.78
N GLN A 288 5.66 -17.56 -17.91
CA GLN A 288 4.99 -17.37 -19.18
C GLN A 288 3.86 -16.34 -19.05
N PRO A 289 3.85 -15.28 -19.88
CA PRO A 289 2.75 -14.35 -19.94
C PRO A 289 1.44 -15.06 -20.33
N PHE A 290 0.34 -14.56 -19.80
CA PHE A 290 -0.99 -14.97 -20.25
C PHE A 290 -1.32 -14.22 -21.53
N GLN A 291 -1.66 -14.96 -22.57
CA GLN A 291 -2.04 -14.42 -23.87
C GLN A 291 -3.50 -14.73 -24.19
N TYR A 292 -4.23 -13.74 -24.66
CA TYR A 292 -5.62 -13.89 -25.08
C TYR A 292 -5.96 -12.86 -26.16
N ALA A 293 -6.90 -13.20 -27.04
CA ALA A 293 -7.48 -12.22 -27.95
C ALA A 293 -8.47 -11.33 -27.20
N LYS A 294 -8.38 -10.01 -27.34
CA LYS A 294 -9.36 -9.07 -26.76
C LYS A 294 -10.76 -9.43 -27.25
N GLY A 295 -11.75 -9.43 -26.34
CA GLY A 295 -13.10 -9.95 -26.61
C GLY A 295 -13.27 -11.46 -26.33
N SER A 296 -12.21 -12.18 -25.97
CA SER A 296 -12.33 -13.57 -25.52
C SER A 296 -13.15 -13.66 -24.24
N LYS A 297 -13.81 -14.81 -24.03
CA LYS A 297 -14.61 -15.07 -22.84
C LYS A 297 -13.73 -15.27 -21.60
N LEU A 298 -13.54 -14.21 -20.85
CA LEU A 298 -12.88 -14.19 -19.52
C LEU A 298 -13.90 -13.80 -18.44
N ILE A 299 -13.47 -13.72 -17.18
CA ILE A 299 -14.34 -13.15 -16.13
C ILE A 299 -14.65 -11.70 -16.47
N GLU A 300 -15.88 -11.29 -16.21
CA GLU A 300 -16.39 -9.98 -16.63
C GLU A 300 -15.54 -8.82 -16.11
N GLY A 301 -15.16 -8.87 -14.83
CA GLY A 301 -14.30 -7.85 -14.22
C GLY A 301 -12.96 -7.66 -14.92
N TRP A 302 -12.34 -8.74 -15.41
CA TRP A 302 -11.13 -8.65 -16.21
C TRP A 302 -11.38 -7.94 -17.55
N THR A 303 -12.41 -8.35 -18.25
CA THR A 303 -12.78 -7.78 -19.55
C THR A 303 -13.03 -6.27 -19.43
N LEU A 304 -13.80 -5.84 -18.42
CA LEU A 304 -14.06 -4.44 -18.14
C LEU A 304 -12.78 -3.67 -17.76
N ALA A 305 -11.95 -4.24 -16.89
CA ALA A 305 -10.74 -3.60 -16.44
C ALA A 305 -9.66 -3.45 -17.51
N MET A 306 -9.74 -4.25 -18.58
CA MET A 306 -8.77 -4.27 -19.68
C MET A 306 -9.33 -3.65 -20.97
N ALA A 307 -10.45 -2.96 -20.90
CA ALA A 307 -11.11 -2.36 -22.08
C ALA A 307 -10.20 -1.37 -22.82
N ASP A 308 -9.39 -0.59 -22.08
CA ASP A 308 -8.44 0.40 -22.60
C ASP A 308 -6.97 -0.09 -22.55
N ALA A 309 -6.74 -1.41 -22.61
CA ALA A 309 -5.40 -1.99 -22.49
C ALA A 309 -4.44 -1.48 -23.57
N ARG A 310 -3.22 -1.14 -23.15
CA ARG A 310 -2.08 -0.74 -24.00
C ARG A 310 -0.80 -1.36 -23.47
N ALA A 311 0.13 -1.65 -24.35
CA ALA A 311 1.44 -2.13 -23.94
C ALA A 311 2.14 -1.12 -23.00
N GLY A 312 2.78 -1.63 -21.98
CA GLY A 312 3.40 -0.85 -20.88
C GLY A 312 2.47 -0.52 -19.73
N MET A 313 1.14 -0.74 -19.87
CA MET A 313 0.18 -0.43 -18.80
C MET A 313 0.41 -1.31 -17.57
N LYS A 314 0.49 -0.67 -16.38
CA LYS A 314 0.47 -1.34 -15.08
C LYS A 314 -0.78 -0.95 -14.33
N ARG A 315 -1.54 -1.95 -13.92
CA ARG A 315 -2.84 -1.75 -13.29
C ARG A 315 -3.10 -2.78 -12.21
N ARG A 316 -3.59 -2.30 -11.07
CA ARG A 316 -4.25 -3.16 -10.09
C ARG A 316 -5.75 -3.17 -10.35
N VAL A 317 -6.37 -4.33 -10.24
CA VAL A 317 -7.80 -4.52 -10.43
C VAL A 317 -8.38 -5.25 -9.24
N ILE A 318 -9.45 -4.72 -8.67
CA ILE A 318 -10.22 -5.37 -7.61
C ILE A 318 -11.57 -5.75 -8.19
N ILE A 319 -11.82 -7.04 -8.27
CA ILE A 319 -13.00 -7.63 -8.94
C ILE A 319 -13.91 -8.24 -7.88
N PRO A 320 -15.10 -7.67 -7.62
CA PRO A 320 -16.07 -8.29 -6.73
C PRO A 320 -16.51 -9.63 -7.30
N SER A 321 -16.93 -10.54 -6.44
CA SER A 321 -17.26 -11.93 -6.81
C SER A 321 -18.28 -12.03 -7.95
N ALA A 322 -19.27 -11.11 -8.01
CA ALA A 322 -20.29 -11.08 -9.05
C ALA A 322 -19.71 -10.88 -10.47
N LEU A 323 -18.59 -10.19 -10.58
CA LEU A 323 -17.86 -9.97 -11.84
C LEU A 323 -16.67 -10.95 -12.02
N GLY A 324 -16.50 -11.85 -11.05
CA GLY A 324 -15.45 -12.89 -11.01
C GLY A 324 -16.04 -14.30 -11.16
N TYR A 325 -15.81 -15.13 -10.15
CA TYR A 325 -16.25 -16.53 -10.16
C TYR A 325 -17.56 -16.78 -9.38
N GLY A 326 -18.19 -15.73 -8.82
CA GLY A 326 -19.51 -15.78 -8.18
C GLY A 326 -19.61 -16.79 -7.04
N GLU A 327 -20.82 -17.36 -6.91
CA GLU A 327 -21.18 -18.33 -5.87
C GLU A 327 -20.42 -19.67 -5.98
N ARG A 328 -19.94 -20.00 -7.17
CA ARG A 328 -19.28 -21.30 -7.40
C ARG A 328 -17.79 -21.26 -7.08
N GLY A 329 -17.18 -20.08 -7.11
CA GLY A 329 -15.73 -19.95 -7.06
C GLY A 329 -15.03 -20.67 -8.23
N SER A 330 -13.75 -20.92 -8.09
CA SER A 330 -12.97 -21.75 -9.03
C SER A 330 -12.32 -22.89 -8.25
N ARG A 331 -12.57 -24.13 -8.70
CA ARG A 331 -12.19 -25.35 -7.99
C ARG A 331 -10.75 -25.34 -7.51
N GLY A 332 -10.56 -25.48 -6.19
CA GLY A 332 -9.27 -25.63 -5.53
C GLY A 332 -8.44 -24.35 -5.39
N LYS A 333 -8.83 -23.23 -6.03
CA LYS A 333 -8.04 -21.98 -6.03
C LYS A 333 -8.80 -20.77 -5.50
N VAL A 334 -10.05 -20.59 -5.88
CA VAL A 334 -10.87 -19.43 -5.51
C VAL A 334 -12.12 -19.89 -4.75
N PRO A 335 -12.32 -19.46 -3.50
CA PRO A 335 -13.53 -19.77 -2.74
C PRO A 335 -14.79 -19.15 -3.37
N PRO A 336 -15.99 -19.68 -3.03
CA PRO A 336 -17.25 -19.00 -3.32
C PRO A 336 -17.26 -17.55 -2.80
N PHE A 337 -17.87 -16.66 -3.56
CA PHE A 337 -18.07 -15.24 -3.21
C PHE A 337 -16.76 -14.44 -2.98
N ALA A 338 -15.60 -14.93 -3.42
CA ALA A 338 -14.34 -14.26 -3.22
C ALA A 338 -14.20 -13.02 -4.11
N THR A 339 -13.77 -11.91 -3.53
CA THR A 339 -13.20 -10.79 -4.24
C THR A 339 -11.81 -11.18 -4.76
N LEU A 340 -11.51 -10.81 -5.99
CA LEU A 340 -10.21 -11.07 -6.62
C LEU A 340 -9.43 -9.77 -6.75
N ILE A 341 -8.14 -9.85 -6.52
CA ILE A 341 -7.22 -8.73 -6.73
C ILE A 341 -6.16 -9.18 -7.71
N PHE A 342 -5.96 -8.40 -8.77
CA PHE A 342 -4.92 -8.66 -9.76
C PHE A 342 -3.97 -7.48 -9.87
N ASP A 343 -2.67 -7.77 -9.88
CA ASP A 343 -1.65 -6.86 -10.39
C ASP A 343 -1.32 -7.26 -11.82
N LEU A 344 -1.49 -6.34 -12.76
CA LEU A 344 -1.39 -6.55 -14.19
C LEU A 344 -0.27 -5.71 -14.80
N GLU A 345 0.49 -6.30 -15.70
CA GLU A 345 1.48 -5.62 -16.56
C GLU A 345 1.26 -6.07 -18.01
N VAL A 346 0.82 -5.16 -18.86
CA VAL A 346 0.61 -5.41 -20.29
C VAL A 346 1.93 -5.27 -21.02
N LEU A 347 2.31 -6.29 -21.81
CA LEU A 347 3.58 -6.36 -22.53
C LEU A 347 3.48 -5.78 -23.94
#